data_5490f11c6d41f10c0da75197fb54e5e7
#
_entry.id   5490f11c6d41f10c0da75197fb54e5e7
#
_cell.length_a   1.000
_cell.length_b   1.000
_cell.length_c   1.000
_cell.angle_alpha   90.00
_cell.angle_beta   90.00
_cell.angle_gamma   90.00
#
_symmetry.space_group_name_H-M   'P 1'
#
loop_
_entity.id
_entity.type
_entity.pdbx_description
1 polymer ?
#
loop_
_entity_poly.entity_id
_entity_poly.type
_entity_poly.pdbx_seq_one_letter_code
_entity_poly.pdbx_strand_id
1 'polypeptide(L)'
;MQGQRFKTTKWSRMPTPRETILTALADLLGTVPRVPVLRGEVLPERIPPSGLMILRDGTPGEPGVTLSPLMYHYQHRAELEVIVQTGEDRDARFDRLIGRIGAAIAADRTLRGRCDWVEAEAPEPVDLPVEGGSSLKAAVLPVVLHYATSDPLG
;
A
#
# COMPACT_ATOMS: atom_id res chain seq x y z
N MET A 1 5.70 46.48 -8.68
CA MET A 1 5.05 45.85 -7.53
C MET A 1 5.16 44.35 -7.60
N GLN A 2 5.87 43.81 -6.73
CA GLN A 2 6.16 42.39 -6.76
C GLN A 2 4.97 41.61 -6.27
N GLY A 3 4.45 40.74 -7.13
CA GLY A 3 3.50 39.77 -6.71
C GLY A 3 4.05 38.99 -5.52
N GLN A 4 3.39 39.08 -4.40
CA GLN A 4 3.71 38.19 -3.30
C GLN A 4 3.53 36.76 -3.77
N ARG A 5 4.64 36.07 -3.99
CA ARG A 5 4.60 34.65 -4.08
C ARG A 5 4.13 34.16 -2.71
N PHE A 6 2.94 33.60 -2.71
CA PHE A 6 2.55 32.80 -1.56
C PHE A 6 3.59 31.70 -1.38
N LYS A 7 4.50 31.95 -0.46
CA LYS A 7 5.35 30.87 0.02
C LYS A 7 4.40 29.88 0.66
N THR A 8 4.16 28.79 -0.04
CA THR A 8 3.55 27.65 0.61
C THR A 8 4.39 27.35 1.84
N THR A 9 3.85 27.66 2.97
CA THR A 9 4.48 27.41 4.25
C THR A 9 4.80 25.91 4.36
N LYS A 10 5.94 25.59 4.94
CA LYS A 10 6.37 24.19 5.08
C LYS A 10 5.27 23.26 5.61
N TRP A 11 4.46 23.73 6.55
CA TRP A 11 3.40 22.92 7.14
C TRP A 11 2.27 22.58 6.16
N SER A 12 1.97 23.43 5.15
CA SER A 12 0.95 23.13 4.11
C SER A 12 1.38 22.01 3.16
N ARG A 13 2.64 21.63 3.20
CA ARG A 13 3.21 20.53 2.41
C ARG A 13 3.54 19.29 3.25
N MET A 14 3.36 19.39 4.56
CA MET A 14 3.60 18.26 5.44
C MET A 14 2.40 17.32 5.37
N PRO A 15 2.61 16.09 4.95
CA PRO A 15 1.54 15.10 4.98
C PRO A 15 1.15 14.78 6.42
N THR A 16 -0.07 14.31 6.58
CA THR A 16 -0.51 13.76 7.85
C THR A 16 0.32 12.51 8.20
N PRO A 17 0.36 12.11 9.47
CA PRO A 17 0.99 10.84 9.85
C PRO A 17 0.46 9.65 9.05
N ARG A 18 -0.84 9.59 8.80
CA ARG A 18 -1.45 8.52 7.99
C ARG A 18 -0.89 8.49 6.59
N GLU A 19 -0.82 9.64 5.92
CA GLU A 19 -0.27 9.74 4.58
C GLU A 19 1.22 9.39 4.54
N THR A 20 1.97 9.82 5.56
CA THR A 20 3.38 9.46 5.70
C THR A 20 3.58 7.94 5.80
N ILE A 21 2.72 7.26 6.55
CA ILE A 21 2.77 5.81 6.70
C ILE A 21 2.42 5.10 5.39
N LEU A 22 1.36 5.54 4.71
CA LEU A 22 0.96 4.96 3.42
C LEU A 22 2.03 5.17 2.34
N THR A 23 2.65 6.34 2.30
CA THR A 23 3.77 6.62 1.40
C THR A 23 4.96 5.73 1.71
N ALA A 24 5.29 5.56 2.98
CA ALA A 24 6.39 4.67 3.41
C ALA A 24 6.11 3.21 3.03
N LEU A 25 4.86 2.77 3.13
CA LEU A 25 4.48 1.43 2.68
C LEU A 25 4.67 1.28 1.17
N ALA A 26 4.22 2.26 0.38
CA ALA A 26 4.42 2.25 -1.07
C ALA A 26 5.91 2.21 -1.43
N ASP A 27 6.74 2.98 -0.74
CA ASP A 27 8.19 2.99 -0.96
C ASP A 27 8.82 1.63 -0.61
N LEU A 28 8.40 1.01 0.47
CA LEU A 28 8.88 -0.33 0.84
C LEU A 28 8.50 -1.37 -0.21
N LEU A 29 7.26 -1.36 -0.68
CA LEU A 29 6.80 -2.25 -1.75
C LEU A 29 7.54 -1.99 -3.06
N GLY A 30 7.91 -0.76 -3.32
CA GLY A 30 8.72 -0.37 -4.47
C GLY A 30 10.13 -0.95 -4.48
N THR A 31 10.60 -1.50 -3.37
CA THR A 31 11.89 -2.22 -3.33
C THR A 31 11.83 -3.61 -3.95
N VAL A 32 10.65 -4.14 -4.21
CA VAL A 32 10.50 -5.41 -4.93
C VAL A 32 10.96 -5.20 -6.36
N PRO A 33 12.00 -5.95 -6.82
CA PRO A 33 12.60 -5.66 -8.12
C PRO A 33 11.64 -5.89 -9.30
N ARG A 34 11.66 -4.99 -10.25
CA ARG A 34 10.98 -5.09 -11.55
C ARG A 34 9.46 -5.08 -11.52
N VAL A 35 8.84 -4.88 -10.37
CA VAL A 35 7.39 -4.83 -10.23
C VAL A 35 7.01 -3.43 -9.78
N PRO A 36 6.36 -2.64 -10.63
CA PRO A 36 5.95 -1.29 -10.25
C PRO A 36 4.84 -1.32 -9.23
N VAL A 37 4.80 -0.27 -8.42
CA VAL A 37 3.74 -0.01 -7.45
C VAL A 37 3.01 1.25 -7.88
N LEU A 38 1.73 1.11 -8.16
CA LEU A 38 0.83 2.23 -8.40
C LEU A 38 0.03 2.50 -7.14
N ARG A 39 -0.37 3.74 -6.93
CA ARG A 39 -1.18 4.08 -5.76
C ARG A 39 -2.51 4.67 -6.19
N GLY A 40 -3.61 4.03 -5.79
CA GLY A 40 -4.97 4.50 -6.02
C GLY A 40 -5.39 4.56 -7.49
N GLU A 41 -4.64 3.94 -8.37
CA GLU A 41 -4.92 3.98 -9.80
C GLU A 41 -5.81 2.83 -10.26
N VAL A 42 -6.48 3.04 -11.39
CA VAL A 42 -7.21 1.98 -12.06
C VAL A 42 -6.24 1.01 -12.73
N LEU A 43 -6.73 -0.20 -12.98
CA LEU A 43 -5.94 -1.21 -13.68
C LEU A 43 -5.55 -0.70 -15.08
N PRO A 44 -4.24 -0.63 -15.39
CA PRO A 44 -3.80 -0.20 -16.71
C PRO A 44 -4.11 -1.26 -17.77
N GLU A 45 -4.19 -0.83 -19.02
CA GLU A 45 -4.43 -1.75 -20.16
C GLU A 45 -3.32 -2.79 -20.33
N ARG A 46 -2.11 -2.43 -19.96
CA ARG A 46 -0.94 -3.31 -20.08
C ARG A 46 -0.34 -3.57 -18.71
N ILE A 47 -0.23 -4.84 -18.39
CA ILE A 47 0.44 -5.31 -17.18
C ILE A 47 1.90 -5.62 -17.52
N PRO A 48 2.88 -5.10 -16.77
CA PRO A 48 4.28 -5.47 -16.98
C PRO A 48 4.50 -6.99 -16.87
N PRO A 49 5.43 -7.56 -17.63
CA PRO A 49 5.67 -9.01 -17.61
C PRO A 49 6.00 -9.58 -16.24
N SER A 50 6.63 -8.80 -15.38
CA SER A 50 7.00 -9.21 -14.02
C SER A 50 5.87 -9.05 -13.02
N GLY A 51 4.75 -8.44 -13.41
CA GLY A 51 3.61 -8.19 -12.54
C GLY A 51 3.40 -6.72 -12.20
N LEU A 52 2.37 -6.45 -11.45
CA LEU A 52 1.97 -5.11 -11.04
C LEU A 52 1.41 -5.15 -9.63
N MET A 53 1.69 -4.13 -8.86
CA MET A 53 1.07 -3.90 -7.56
C MET A 53 0.29 -2.58 -7.59
N ILE A 54 -0.92 -2.58 -7.06
CA ILE A 54 -1.70 -1.36 -6.87
C ILE A 54 -2.04 -1.26 -5.39
N LEU A 55 -1.48 -0.26 -4.74
CA LEU A 55 -1.76 0.01 -3.34
C LEU A 55 -2.95 0.96 -3.24
N ARG A 56 -3.97 0.53 -2.51
CA ARG A 56 -5.13 1.33 -2.18
C ARG A 56 -5.11 1.66 -0.70
N ASP A 57 -5.52 2.86 -0.37
CA ASP A 57 -5.46 3.36 1.00
C ASP A 57 -6.32 2.52 1.95
N GLY A 58 -7.40 1.94 1.46
CA GLY A 58 -8.29 1.14 2.28
C GLY A 58 -9.00 1.98 3.34
N THR A 59 -9.16 1.42 4.52
CA THR A 59 -9.90 2.09 5.58
C THR A 59 -9.15 2.01 6.92
N PRO A 60 -9.04 3.15 7.63
CA PRO A 60 -8.45 3.15 8.97
C PRO A 60 -9.23 2.34 9.99
N GLY A 61 -10.53 2.18 9.78
CA GLY A 61 -11.40 1.54 10.75
C GLY A 61 -11.65 2.41 11.99
N GLU A 62 -12.34 1.85 12.96
CA GLU A 62 -12.64 2.52 14.21
C GLU A 62 -11.45 2.42 15.15
N PRO A 63 -10.96 3.54 15.71
CA PRO A 63 -9.80 3.52 16.58
C PRO A 63 -10.14 3.09 18.02
N GLY A 64 -9.17 2.47 18.68
CA GLY A 64 -9.13 2.45 20.13
C GLY A 64 -8.63 3.80 20.63
N VAL A 65 -9.18 4.29 21.75
CA VAL A 65 -8.83 5.61 22.27
C VAL A 65 -8.22 5.49 23.65
N THR A 66 -7.10 6.15 23.88
CA THR A 66 -6.50 6.36 25.20
C THR A 66 -6.60 7.84 25.58
N LEU A 67 -6.67 8.14 26.86
CA LEU A 67 -6.96 9.52 27.32
C LEU A 67 -5.78 10.25 27.94
N SER A 68 -4.75 9.56 28.37
CA SER A 68 -3.60 10.19 29.04
C SER A 68 -2.28 9.59 28.56
N PRO A 69 -1.75 10.07 27.44
CA PRO A 69 -2.25 11.13 26.57
C PRO A 69 -3.43 10.68 25.70
N LEU A 70 -4.18 11.64 25.14
CA LEU A 70 -5.23 11.35 24.17
C LEU A 70 -4.58 10.87 22.88
N MET A 71 -4.83 9.61 22.53
CA MET A 71 -4.33 8.99 21.31
C MET A 71 -5.41 8.12 20.68
N TYR A 72 -5.40 8.08 19.37
CA TYR A 72 -6.27 7.24 18.54
C TYR A 72 -5.43 6.15 17.90
N HIS A 73 -5.71 4.90 18.29
CA HIS A 73 -4.95 3.72 17.85
C HIS A 73 -5.69 3.00 16.73
N TYR A 74 -5.08 2.92 15.56
CA TYR A 74 -5.68 2.33 14.38
C TYR A 74 -5.05 0.98 14.03
N GLN A 75 -5.89 0.10 13.52
CA GLN A 75 -5.51 -1.06 12.72
C GLN A 75 -6.00 -0.80 11.29
N HIS A 76 -5.27 0.01 10.59
CA HIS A 76 -5.63 0.49 9.27
C HIS A 76 -5.43 -0.62 8.24
N ARG A 77 -6.50 -1.01 7.56
CA ARG A 77 -6.46 -2.02 6.51
C ARG A 77 -6.28 -1.36 5.16
N ALA A 78 -5.04 -1.32 4.70
CA ALA A 78 -4.75 -1.01 3.31
C ALA A 78 -4.96 -2.26 2.46
N GLU A 79 -5.14 -2.08 1.17
CA GLU A 79 -5.32 -3.19 0.23
C GLU A 79 -4.25 -3.11 -0.84
N LEU A 80 -3.55 -4.23 -1.05
CA LEU A 80 -2.58 -4.36 -2.11
C LEU A 80 -3.12 -5.33 -3.16
N GLU A 81 -3.45 -4.82 -4.34
CA GLU A 81 -3.78 -5.66 -5.48
C GLU A 81 -2.48 -6.12 -6.14
N VAL A 82 -2.36 -7.42 -6.33
CA VAL A 82 -1.21 -8.05 -6.99
C VAL A 82 -1.71 -8.74 -8.23
N ILE A 83 -1.13 -8.42 -9.38
CA ILE A 83 -1.63 -8.86 -10.67
C ILE A 83 -0.47 -9.39 -11.51
N VAL A 84 -0.67 -10.56 -12.10
CA VAL A 84 0.28 -11.21 -13.00
C VAL A 84 -0.43 -11.63 -14.27
N GLN A 85 0.20 -11.36 -15.42
CA GLN A 85 -0.32 -11.78 -16.70
C GLN A 85 -0.35 -13.29 -16.85
N THR A 86 -1.29 -13.76 -17.67
CA THR A 86 -1.32 -15.15 -18.13
C THR A 86 -0.05 -15.47 -18.92
N GLY A 87 0.39 -16.70 -18.83
CA GLY A 87 1.55 -17.18 -19.55
C GLY A 87 2.09 -18.45 -18.90
N GLU A 88 3.19 -18.94 -19.43
CA GLU A 88 3.91 -20.05 -18.82
C GLU A 88 4.36 -19.66 -17.41
N ASP A 89 4.25 -20.59 -16.49
CA ASP A 89 4.64 -20.40 -15.09
C ASP A 89 3.90 -19.27 -14.36
N ARG A 90 2.70 -18.94 -14.80
CA ARG A 90 1.89 -17.89 -14.16
C ARG A 90 1.78 -18.07 -12.66
N ASP A 91 1.45 -19.28 -12.22
CA ASP A 91 1.25 -19.56 -10.80
C ASP A 91 2.57 -19.47 -10.03
N ALA A 92 3.67 -19.96 -10.61
CA ALA A 92 4.99 -19.86 -10.00
C ALA A 92 5.47 -18.40 -9.93
N ARG A 93 5.21 -17.60 -10.95
CA ARG A 93 5.55 -16.16 -10.95
C ARG A 93 4.74 -15.40 -9.90
N PHE A 94 3.46 -15.70 -9.78
CA PHE A 94 2.60 -15.12 -8.78
C PHE A 94 3.09 -15.48 -7.36
N ASP A 95 3.38 -16.75 -7.12
CA ASP A 95 3.88 -17.23 -5.84
C ASP A 95 5.21 -16.55 -5.45
N ARG A 96 6.13 -16.43 -6.39
CA ARG A 96 7.40 -15.71 -6.14
C ARG A 96 7.18 -14.25 -5.79
N LEU A 97 6.25 -13.58 -6.47
CA LEU A 97 5.94 -12.19 -6.19
C LEU A 97 5.36 -12.03 -4.78
N ILE A 98 4.41 -12.87 -4.41
CA ILE A 98 3.85 -12.89 -3.05
C ILE A 98 4.95 -13.10 -2.01
N GLY A 99 5.85 -14.04 -2.24
CA GLY A 99 6.99 -14.29 -1.34
C GLY A 99 7.92 -13.09 -1.21
N ARG A 100 8.19 -12.38 -2.30
CA ARG A 100 9.02 -11.17 -2.28
C ARG A 100 8.35 -10.01 -1.55
N ILE A 101 7.05 -9.86 -1.69
CA ILE A 101 6.27 -8.87 -0.94
C ILE A 101 6.36 -9.17 0.56
N GLY A 102 6.16 -10.44 0.93
CA GLY A 102 6.29 -10.86 2.32
C GLY A 102 7.68 -10.60 2.89
N ALA A 103 8.74 -10.89 2.12
CA ALA A 103 10.11 -10.63 2.54
C ALA A 103 10.38 -9.13 2.70
N ALA A 104 9.88 -8.28 1.81
CA ALA A 104 10.02 -6.83 1.92
C ALA A 104 9.37 -6.30 3.20
N ILE A 105 8.16 -6.73 3.50
CA ILE A 105 7.45 -6.33 4.73
C ILE A 105 8.20 -6.84 5.96
N ALA A 106 8.63 -8.08 5.94
CA ALA A 106 9.37 -8.67 7.07
C ALA A 106 10.70 -7.96 7.36
N ALA A 107 11.32 -7.36 6.35
CA ALA A 107 12.58 -6.64 6.50
C ALA A 107 12.42 -5.28 7.20
N ASP A 108 11.21 -4.71 7.21
CA ASP A 108 10.99 -3.39 7.83
C ASP A 108 9.53 -3.26 8.32
N ARG A 109 9.24 -3.93 9.41
CA ARG A 109 7.90 -3.98 10.00
C ARG A 109 7.43 -2.67 10.61
N THR A 110 8.31 -1.73 10.83
CA THR A 110 7.97 -0.43 11.42
C THR A 110 8.00 0.71 10.42
N LEU A 111 8.28 0.43 9.15
CA LEU A 111 8.44 1.44 8.11
C LEU A 111 9.42 2.55 8.55
N ARG A 112 10.60 2.12 9.01
CA ARG A 112 11.64 2.99 9.58
C ARG A 112 11.16 3.79 10.80
N GLY A 113 10.35 3.16 11.64
CA GLY A 113 9.83 3.79 12.85
C GLY A 113 8.61 4.69 12.66
N ARG A 114 7.99 4.67 11.47
CA ARG A 114 6.82 5.50 11.17
C ARG A 114 5.51 4.91 11.65
N CYS A 115 5.48 3.61 11.89
CA CYS A 115 4.33 2.93 12.47
C CYS A 115 4.79 1.91 13.49
N ASP A 116 3.86 1.38 14.27
CA ASP A 116 4.19 0.40 15.30
C ASP A 116 4.47 -0.98 14.68
N TRP A 117 3.68 -1.35 13.68
CA TRP A 117 3.79 -2.66 13.05
C TRP A 117 3.05 -2.72 11.72
N VAL A 118 3.61 -3.44 10.76
CA VAL A 118 2.97 -3.77 9.48
C VAL A 118 2.87 -5.27 9.32
N GLU A 119 1.71 -5.74 8.94
CA GLU A 119 1.47 -7.15 8.73
C GLU A 119 0.56 -7.37 7.53
N ALA A 120 0.96 -8.23 6.61
CA ALA A 120 0.10 -8.66 5.52
C ALA A 120 -0.71 -9.88 5.94
N GLU A 121 -1.94 -9.94 5.48
CA GLU A 121 -2.77 -11.13 5.59
C GLU A 121 -2.64 -11.99 4.33
N ALA A 122 -3.14 -13.21 4.38
CA ALA A 122 -3.10 -14.12 3.25
C ALA A 122 -3.82 -13.54 2.02
N PRO A 123 -3.34 -13.84 0.80
CA PRO A 123 -3.96 -13.34 -0.42
C PRO A 123 -5.40 -13.82 -0.59
N GLU A 124 -6.27 -12.91 -0.97
CA GLU A 124 -7.65 -13.20 -1.35
C GLU A 124 -7.75 -13.19 -2.88
N PRO A 125 -8.02 -14.34 -3.54
CA PRO A 125 -8.13 -14.39 -4.99
C PRO A 125 -9.20 -13.46 -5.52
N VAL A 126 -8.92 -12.81 -6.64
CA VAL A 126 -9.85 -11.92 -7.32
C VAL A 126 -9.98 -12.36 -8.77
N ASP A 127 -11.21 -12.55 -9.23
CA ASP A 127 -11.48 -12.80 -10.64
C ASP A 127 -11.52 -11.47 -11.39
N LEU A 128 -10.55 -11.29 -12.28
CA LEU A 128 -10.53 -10.16 -13.19
C LEU A 128 -10.93 -10.64 -14.58
N PRO A 129 -12.18 -10.42 -14.99
CA PRO A 129 -12.58 -10.74 -16.36
C PRO A 129 -11.88 -9.77 -17.33
N VAL A 130 -11.15 -10.32 -18.27
CA VAL A 130 -10.53 -9.56 -19.35
C VAL A 130 -11.21 -9.93 -20.66
N GLU A 131 -11.72 -8.93 -21.35
CA GLU A 131 -12.22 -9.13 -22.72
C GLU A 131 -11.06 -9.60 -23.61
N GLY A 132 -11.30 -10.67 -24.40
CA GLY A 132 -10.30 -11.18 -25.32
C GLY A 132 -9.53 -12.42 -24.88
N GLY A 133 -9.93 -13.08 -23.82
CA GLY A 133 -9.50 -14.45 -23.52
C GLY A 133 -8.20 -14.63 -22.74
N SER A 134 -7.50 -13.58 -22.35
CA SER A 134 -6.37 -13.71 -21.42
C SER A 134 -6.83 -13.44 -20.00
N SER A 135 -6.82 -14.45 -19.17
CA SER A 135 -7.13 -14.29 -17.76
C SER A 135 -5.91 -13.77 -17.01
N LEU A 136 -6.09 -12.70 -16.23
CA LEU A 136 -5.09 -12.23 -15.29
C LEU A 136 -5.21 -13.03 -13.99
N LYS A 137 -4.10 -13.42 -13.41
CA LYS A 137 -4.09 -13.93 -12.05
C LYS A 137 -3.91 -12.76 -11.11
N ALA A 138 -4.86 -12.56 -10.22
CA ALA A 138 -4.86 -11.46 -9.29
C ALA A 138 -5.30 -11.90 -7.90
N ALA A 139 -4.84 -11.16 -6.91
CA ALA A 139 -5.30 -11.29 -5.53
C ALA A 139 -5.22 -9.94 -4.83
N VAL A 140 -6.03 -9.79 -3.79
CA VAL A 140 -5.91 -8.68 -2.85
C VAL A 140 -5.20 -9.19 -1.60
N LEU A 141 -4.15 -8.50 -1.21
CA LEU A 141 -3.49 -8.70 0.07
C LEU A 141 -3.91 -7.58 1.00
N PRO A 142 -4.68 -7.87 2.04
CA PRO A 142 -4.87 -6.89 3.10
C PRO A 142 -3.54 -6.64 3.80
N VAL A 143 -3.19 -5.37 3.98
CA VAL A 143 -1.99 -4.97 4.71
C VAL A 143 -2.45 -4.14 5.90
N VAL A 144 -2.24 -4.66 7.10
CA VAL A 144 -2.68 -4.01 8.32
C VAL A 144 -1.55 -3.16 8.88
N LEU A 145 -1.84 -1.87 9.02
CA LEU A 145 -0.91 -0.88 9.56
C LEU A 145 -1.37 -0.51 10.97
N HIS A 146 -0.53 -0.80 11.95
CA HIS A 146 -0.78 -0.44 13.34
C HIS A 146 -0.09 0.88 13.64
N TYR A 147 -0.85 1.91 13.95
CA TYR A 147 -0.31 3.23 14.30
C TYR A 147 -1.27 4.01 15.19
N ALA A 148 -0.75 5.04 15.81
CA ALA A 148 -1.54 5.94 16.63
C ALA A 148 -1.32 7.39 16.18
N THR A 149 -2.37 8.19 16.29
CA THR A 149 -2.33 9.62 16.03
C THR A 149 -2.98 10.39 17.19
N SER A 150 -2.60 11.65 17.33
CA SER A 150 -3.21 12.51 18.34
C SER A 150 -4.56 13.11 17.89
N ASP A 151 -4.86 12.98 16.61
CA ASP A 151 -6.07 13.51 15.97
C ASP A 151 -6.54 12.51 14.92
N PRO A 152 -7.87 12.22 14.82
CA PRO A 152 -8.38 11.29 13.81
C PRO A 152 -8.13 11.73 12.38
N LEU A 153 -7.97 13.01 12.13
CA LEU A 153 -7.70 13.58 10.80
C LEU A 153 -6.21 13.74 10.52
N GLY A 154 -5.39 13.52 11.50
CA GLY A 154 -3.95 13.69 11.39
C GLY A 154 -3.18 12.39 11.31
#